data_0b189e8ceb5f45a15e71fd75fdfe2321
#
_entry.id   0b189e8ceb5f45a15e71fd75fdfe2321
#
_cell.length_a   1.000
_cell.length_b   1.000
_cell.length_c   1.000
_cell.angle_alpha   90.00
_cell.angle_beta   90.00
_cell.angle_gamma   90.00
#
_symmetry.space_group_name_H-M   'P 1'
#
loop_
_entity.id
_entity.type
_entity.pdbx_description
1 polymer ?
#
loop_
_entity_poly.entity_id
_entity_poly.type
_entity_poly.pdbx_seq_one_letter_code
_entity_poly.pdbx_strand_id
1 'polypeptide(L)'
;MGPKRPLGLGRSSLAKKKQKILSSGASPEVELELKAEAELEAKNETPISSEEVAIADNELTVELEEAVDPTDELSQLRALWFTFLKSERDNELVLNGIIHECDRLLRNTVGTKESSLKSSSNSDKLPAYFHSIYALSLAELAAFNSETDKVKDFFDAALERVQLGFESHPNSSELFLAKSKILLNRIPLEYISKMDLDSQVSGSKNPEVLNLLEDALDSYSKINKNENLKNSYFKECSEILDSLNDLLDIVENFGRNDEGLDSDDEEEEIEEQQQQLEQKLSKKHPLYKLAQKIKDYTLWWRKNTQDLLLQLDFYIKENNLDKIQNEIGENNELILLYREINKKLGQSYLIESEEPSSIYASLTYDNEDDLNEINGLTAENSSKIAQNLIKKAISYLLKAEDPESPQSWVDIAEAQISLGNLFELESDEQENIYKEAEKRLRKANRATHGKYDDILNNLCSNNDD
;
A
#
# COMPACT_ATOMS: atom_id res chain seq x y z
N MET A 1 -46.71 -8.51 -1.74
CA MET A 1 -45.39 -8.62 -2.41
C MET A 1 -44.55 -7.52 -1.81
N GLY A 2 -43.49 -7.86 -1.07
CA GLY A 2 -42.58 -6.86 -0.54
C GLY A 2 -41.73 -6.24 -1.66
N PRO A 3 -41.14 -5.06 -1.45
CA PRO A 3 -40.27 -4.42 -2.45
C PRO A 3 -39.11 -5.34 -2.80
N LYS A 4 -38.79 -5.46 -4.10
CA LYS A 4 -37.63 -6.26 -4.56
C LYS A 4 -36.33 -5.59 -4.10
N ARG A 5 -35.35 -6.36 -3.59
CA ARG A 5 -34.00 -5.87 -3.20
C ARG A 5 -33.32 -5.18 -4.38
N PRO A 6 -32.67 -4.01 -4.16
CA PRO A 6 -31.85 -3.37 -5.19
C PRO A 6 -30.62 -4.21 -5.54
N LEU A 7 -30.13 -4.04 -6.76
CA LEU A 7 -28.94 -4.71 -7.29
C LEU A 7 -27.67 -4.32 -6.50
N GLY A 8 -26.86 -5.30 -6.16
CA GLY A 8 -25.52 -5.04 -5.61
C GLY A 8 -25.41 -4.92 -4.08
N LEU A 9 -26.47 -5.23 -3.32
CA LEU A 9 -26.42 -5.26 -1.85
C LEU A 9 -25.88 -6.58 -1.27
N GLY A 10 -25.34 -7.47 -2.10
CA GLY A 10 -24.45 -8.52 -1.65
C GLY A 10 -23.04 -7.95 -1.45
N ARG A 11 -22.35 -8.33 -0.38
CA ARG A 11 -20.98 -7.95 0.04
C ARG A 11 -20.13 -7.41 -1.10
N SER A 12 -19.52 -6.24 -0.90
CA SER A 12 -18.81 -5.51 -1.92
C SER A 12 -17.82 -6.40 -2.67
N SER A 13 -17.89 -6.38 -4.00
CA SER A 13 -16.96 -7.05 -4.91
C SER A 13 -15.50 -6.63 -4.69
N LEU A 14 -15.27 -5.53 -3.97
CA LEU A 14 -13.96 -5.01 -3.57
C LEU A 14 -13.23 -5.91 -2.56
N ALA A 15 -13.94 -6.48 -1.57
CA ALA A 15 -13.35 -7.44 -0.64
C ALA A 15 -12.94 -8.74 -1.35
N LYS A 16 -13.77 -9.24 -2.29
CA LYS A 16 -13.44 -10.42 -3.12
C LYS A 16 -12.27 -10.19 -4.09
N LYS A 17 -12.04 -8.93 -4.54
CA LYS A 17 -10.92 -8.59 -5.42
C LYS A 17 -9.58 -8.54 -4.70
N LYS A 18 -9.51 -8.05 -3.46
CA LYS A 18 -8.27 -8.10 -2.65
C LYS A 18 -7.81 -9.55 -2.43
N GLN A 19 -8.70 -10.49 -2.18
CA GLN A 19 -8.36 -11.92 -2.02
C GLN A 19 -7.81 -12.57 -3.30
N LYS A 20 -8.33 -12.22 -4.48
CA LYS A 20 -7.91 -12.85 -5.75
C LYS A 20 -6.54 -12.40 -6.24
N ILE A 21 -6.04 -11.23 -5.80
CA ILE A 21 -4.70 -10.74 -6.12
C ILE A 21 -3.62 -11.40 -5.23
N LEU A 22 -3.99 -11.79 -3.99
CA LEU A 22 -3.09 -12.49 -3.06
C LEU A 22 -3.03 -14.02 -3.30
N SER A 23 -3.99 -14.61 -4.02
CA SER A 23 -4.08 -16.06 -4.24
C SER A 23 -3.61 -16.56 -5.61
N SER A 24 -3.03 -15.74 -6.48
CA SER A 24 -2.38 -16.17 -7.71
C SER A 24 -0.97 -16.70 -7.45
N GLY A 25 -0.84 -17.61 -6.53
CA GLY A 25 0.29 -18.51 -6.42
C GLY A 25 0.33 -19.46 -7.63
N ALA A 26 1.53 -19.68 -8.13
CA ALA A 26 1.84 -20.39 -9.35
C ALA A 26 1.07 -21.71 -9.53
N SER A 27 0.63 -21.99 -10.75
CA SER A 27 -0.03 -23.24 -11.11
C SER A 27 0.94 -24.43 -10.98
N PRO A 28 0.44 -25.66 -10.67
CA PRO A 28 1.26 -26.85 -10.43
C PRO A 28 2.13 -27.32 -11.61
N GLU A 29 1.91 -26.82 -12.80
CA GLU A 29 2.69 -27.15 -14.00
C GLU A 29 4.10 -26.52 -14.00
N VAL A 30 4.30 -25.37 -13.33
CA VAL A 30 5.61 -24.71 -13.24
C VAL A 30 6.54 -25.43 -12.24
N GLU A 31 5.98 -26.08 -11.21
CA GLU A 31 6.78 -26.87 -10.25
C GLU A 31 7.32 -28.18 -10.85
N LEU A 32 6.68 -28.72 -11.89
CA LEU A 32 7.13 -29.93 -12.57
C LEU A 32 8.27 -29.67 -13.57
N GLU A 33 8.29 -28.51 -14.22
CA GLU A 33 9.39 -28.14 -15.12
C GLU A 33 10.67 -27.80 -14.36
N LEU A 34 10.59 -27.09 -13.23
CA LEU A 34 11.74 -26.77 -12.37
C LEU A 34 12.39 -28.01 -11.73
N LYS A 35 11.61 -29.07 -11.47
CA LYS A 35 12.17 -30.34 -10.97
C LYS A 35 12.82 -31.20 -12.08
N ALA A 36 12.36 -31.04 -13.32
CA ALA A 36 12.95 -31.75 -14.46
C ALA A 36 14.30 -31.18 -14.90
N GLU A 37 14.53 -29.87 -14.77
CA GLU A 37 15.81 -29.23 -15.05
C GLU A 37 16.88 -29.55 -13.97
N ALA A 38 16.49 -29.62 -12.69
CA ALA A 38 17.40 -29.96 -11.60
C ALA A 38 17.90 -31.43 -11.63
N GLU A 39 17.16 -32.35 -12.23
CA GLU A 39 17.59 -33.77 -12.38
C GLU A 39 18.49 -34.01 -13.63
N LEU A 40 18.54 -33.09 -14.58
CA LEU A 40 19.40 -33.20 -15.76
C LEU A 40 20.83 -32.66 -15.51
N GLU A 41 21.06 -31.77 -14.56
CA GLU A 41 22.41 -31.29 -14.21
C GLU A 41 23.22 -32.25 -13.32
N ALA A 42 22.59 -33.22 -12.68
CA ALA A 42 23.22 -34.12 -11.73
C ALA A 42 23.94 -35.34 -12.36
N LYS A 43 24.05 -35.47 -13.68
CA LYS A 43 24.57 -36.69 -14.35
C LYS A 43 25.87 -36.52 -15.14
N ASN A 44 26.60 -35.45 -15.03
CA ASN A 44 27.89 -35.27 -15.70
C ASN A 44 29.02 -34.84 -14.74
N GLU A 45 29.44 -35.75 -13.87
CA GLU A 45 30.72 -35.59 -13.16
C GLU A 45 31.71 -36.66 -13.68
N THR A 46 32.72 -36.22 -14.39
CA THR A 46 34.00 -36.94 -14.52
C THR A 46 35.11 -36.10 -13.89
N PRO A 47 36.08 -36.70 -13.17
CA PRO A 47 37.03 -35.96 -12.33
C PRO A 47 38.24 -35.51 -13.13
N ILE A 48 38.56 -34.19 -13.04
CA ILE A 48 39.88 -33.65 -13.49
C ILE A 48 40.50 -32.80 -12.36
N SER A 49 41.68 -33.29 -11.95
CA SER A 49 42.78 -32.68 -11.21
C SER A 49 42.74 -31.20 -10.79
N SER A 50 43.16 -31.05 -9.49
CA SER A 50 43.70 -29.86 -8.83
C SER A 50 44.50 -28.94 -9.72
N GLU A 51 44.03 -27.68 -9.87
CA GLU A 51 44.85 -26.46 -9.90
C GLU A 51 43.95 -25.21 -9.93
N GLU A 52 44.34 -24.25 -9.08
CA GLU A 52 43.87 -22.86 -9.02
C GLU A 52 42.37 -22.64 -8.78
N VAL A 53 42.03 -22.50 -7.51
CA VAL A 53 40.80 -21.77 -7.08
C VAL A 53 41.01 -20.30 -7.44
N ALA A 54 40.61 -19.94 -8.67
CA ALA A 54 40.30 -18.56 -8.99
C ALA A 54 39.07 -18.20 -8.14
N ILE A 55 39.26 -17.31 -7.18
CA ILE A 55 38.16 -16.60 -6.53
C ILE A 55 37.44 -15.89 -7.65
N ALA A 56 36.32 -16.45 -8.11
CA ALA A 56 35.40 -15.73 -8.97
C ALA A 56 34.88 -14.57 -8.12
N ASP A 57 35.39 -13.37 -8.41
CA ASP A 57 34.77 -12.14 -7.95
C ASP A 57 33.31 -12.19 -8.42
N ASN A 58 32.38 -12.35 -7.49
CA ASN A 58 30.97 -12.17 -7.75
C ASN A 58 30.71 -10.68 -7.97
N GLU A 59 31.18 -10.15 -9.09
CA GLU A 59 30.85 -8.80 -9.54
C GLU A 59 29.40 -8.81 -10.03
N LEU A 60 28.51 -8.22 -9.24
CA LEU A 60 27.15 -7.92 -9.67
C LEU A 60 27.18 -6.68 -10.57
N THR A 61 26.96 -6.87 -11.87
CA THR A 61 26.81 -5.74 -12.79
C THR A 61 25.36 -5.29 -12.79
N VAL A 62 25.11 -4.06 -12.36
CA VAL A 62 23.78 -3.42 -12.37
C VAL A 62 23.78 -2.32 -13.41
N GLU A 63 22.84 -2.37 -14.35
CA GLU A 63 22.61 -1.28 -15.29
C GLU A 63 21.90 -0.13 -14.56
N LEU A 64 22.54 1.06 -14.57
CA LEU A 64 21.94 2.26 -14.02
C LEU A 64 21.05 2.92 -15.07
N GLU A 65 19.84 3.31 -14.71
CA GLU A 65 18.90 3.99 -15.63
C GLU A 65 19.36 5.40 -16.04
N GLU A 66 20.20 6.05 -15.23
CA GLU A 66 20.73 7.38 -15.49
C GLU A 66 22.23 7.33 -15.74
N ALA A 67 22.70 8.13 -16.73
CA ALA A 67 24.11 8.35 -16.94
C ALA A 67 24.68 9.20 -15.80
N VAL A 68 25.44 8.56 -14.91
CA VAL A 68 26.06 9.19 -13.75
C VAL A 68 27.54 9.42 -14.01
N ASP A 69 28.09 10.53 -13.51
CA ASP A 69 29.53 10.80 -13.56
C ASP A 69 30.27 9.69 -12.78
N PRO A 70 31.17 8.90 -13.46
CA PRO A 70 31.91 7.83 -12.80
C PRO A 70 32.88 8.33 -11.72
N THR A 71 33.09 9.63 -11.59
CA THR A 71 33.93 10.23 -10.55
C THR A 71 33.14 10.70 -9.32
N ASP A 72 31.80 10.76 -9.40
CA ASP A 72 30.91 11.15 -8.29
C ASP A 72 30.30 9.92 -7.61
N GLU A 73 31.00 9.41 -6.61
CA GLU A 73 30.60 8.22 -5.85
C GLU A 73 29.25 8.37 -5.15
N LEU A 74 28.89 9.59 -4.69
CA LEU A 74 27.61 9.84 -4.03
C LEU A 74 26.43 9.83 -5.03
N SER A 75 26.65 10.34 -6.23
CA SER A 75 25.65 10.26 -7.31
C SER A 75 25.48 8.82 -7.79
N GLN A 76 26.56 8.04 -7.87
CA GLN A 76 26.48 6.60 -8.18
C GLN A 76 25.68 5.82 -7.14
N LEU A 77 25.95 6.05 -5.84
CA LEU A 77 25.18 5.44 -4.75
C LEU A 77 23.70 5.76 -4.86
N ARG A 78 23.38 7.01 -5.17
CA ARG A 78 22.00 7.45 -5.33
C ARG A 78 21.32 6.80 -6.53
N ALA A 79 22.01 6.70 -7.67
CA ALA A 79 21.48 6.02 -8.86
C ALA A 79 21.25 4.53 -8.59
N LEU A 80 22.16 3.85 -7.91
CA LEU A 80 22.01 2.45 -7.52
C LEU A 80 20.79 2.24 -6.61
N TRP A 81 20.58 3.14 -5.65
CA TRP A 81 19.40 3.11 -4.77
C TRP A 81 18.10 3.31 -5.57
N PHE A 82 18.05 4.27 -6.52
CA PHE A 82 16.88 4.46 -7.35
C PHE A 82 16.61 3.29 -8.28
N THR A 83 17.65 2.66 -8.83
CA THR A 83 17.50 1.43 -9.62
C THR A 83 16.89 0.31 -8.77
N PHE A 84 17.33 0.14 -7.52
CA PHE A 84 16.70 -0.82 -6.59
C PHE A 84 15.22 -0.48 -6.33
N LEU A 85 14.88 0.78 -6.08
CA LEU A 85 13.50 1.20 -5.81
C LEU A 85 12.55 1.00 -7.01
N LYS A 86 13.07 1.03 -8.24
CA LYS A 86 12.30 0.79 -9.47
C LYS A 86 12.19 -0.68 -9.84
N SER A 87 13.06 -1.54 -9.31
CA SER A 87 12.99 -2.99 -9.48
C SER A 87 11.87 -3.61 -8.63
N GLU A 88 11.67 -4.90 -8.75
CA GLU A 88 10.73 -5.67 -7.89
C GLU A 88 11.16 -5.72 -6.42
N ARG A 89 12.32 -5.14 -6.08
CA ARG A 89 12.92 -5.07 -4.72
C ARG A 89 13.14 -6.43 -4.07
N ASP A 90 13.32 -7.46 -4.87
CA ASP A 90 13.55 -8.85 -4.46
C ASP A 90 15.02 -9.26 -4.43
N ASN A 91 15.94 -8.35 -4.79
CA ASN A 91 17.36 -8.63 -4.92
C ASN A 91 18.15 -8.18 -3.69
N GLU A 92 18.38 -9.10 -2.75
CA GLU A 92 19.19 -8.90 -1.54
C GLU A 92 20.65 -8.51 -1.87
N LEU A 93 21.23 -8.99 -2.98
CA LEU A 93 22.62 -8.69 -3.34
C LEU A 93 22.80 -7.22 -3.69
N VAL A 94 21.83 -6.58 -4.31
CA VAL A 94 21.86 -5.14 -4.61
C VAL A 94 21.88 -4.33 -3.32
N LEU A 95 21.03 -4.69 -2.33
CA LEU A 95 21.02 -4.03 -1.02
C LEU A 95 22.36 -4.18 -0.29
N ASN A 96 22.92 -5.38 -0.29
CA ASN A 96 24.24 -5.62 0.27
C ASN A 96 25.32 -4.78 -0.44
N GLY A 97 25.23 -4.65 -1.78
CA GLY A 97 26.12 -3.79 -2.55
C GLY A 97 26.03 -2.31 -2.14
N ILE A 98 24.79 -1.79 -1.98
CA ILE A 98 24.54 -0.42 -1.51
C ILE A 98 25.14 -0.20 -0.11
N ILE A 99 24.94 -1.14 0.81
CA ILE A 99 25.47 -1.06 2.17
C ILE A 99 27.00 -1.08 2.17
N HIS A 100 27.63 -1.97 1.39
CA HIS A 100 29.08 -2.00 1.24
C HIS A 100 29.66 -0.70 0.70
N GLU A 101 28.99 -0.09 -0.27
CA GLU A 101 29.37 1.21 -0.81
C GLU A 101 29.22 2.32 0.23
N CYS A 102 28.16 2.33 1.01
CA CYS A 102 27.98 3.25 2.14
C CYS A 102 29.11 3.10 3.17
N ASP A 103 29.48 1.88 3.52
CA ASP A 103 30.59 1.60 4.45
C ASP A 103 31.93 2.05 3.89
N ARG A 104 32.16 1.88 2.59
CA ARG A 104 33.37 2.35 1.91
C ARG A 104 33.48 3.87 1.98
N LEU A 105 32.41 4.58 1.66
CA LEU A 105 32.36 6.05 1.71
C LEU A 105 32.59 6.58 3.13
N LEU A 106 32.03 5.94 4.15
CA LEU A 106 32.28 6.29 5.55
C LEU A 106 33.74 6.14 5.94
N ARG A 107 34.39 5.02 5.57
CA ARG A 107 35.80 4.80 5.85
C ARG A 107 36.69 5.85 5.19
N ASN A 108 36.37 6.25 3.95
CA ASN A 108 37.13 7.28 3.24
C ASN A 108 37.01 8.65 3.91
N THR A 109 35.87 9.01 4.46
CA THR A 109 35.66 10.29 5.16
C THR A 109 36.32 10.33 6.53
N VAL A 110 36.43 9.19 7.22
CA VAL A 110 37.12 9.09 8.55
C VAL A 110 38.65 9.07 8.37
N GLY A 111 39.18 8.35 7.37
CA GLY A 111 40.60 8.22 7.10
C GLY A 111 41.28 9.53 6.69
N THR A 112 40.57 10.46 6.08
CA THR A 112 41.11 11.79 5.73
C THR A 112 41.25 12.72 6.92
N LYS A 113 40.61 12.46 8.07
CA LYS A 113 40.71 13.28 9.29
C LYS A 113 42.03 13.05 10.08
N GLU A 114 42.67 11.91 9.92
CA GLU A 114 43.95 11.64 10.60
C GLU A 114 45.18 12.27 9.91
N SER A 115 45.06 12.68 8.64
CA SER A 115 46.16 13.19 7.84
C SER A 115 46.19 14.71 7.63
N SER A 116 45.18 15.47 8.07
CA SER A 116 45.16 16.93 7.88
C SER A 116 44.72 17.68 9.15
N LEU A 117 45.65 18.07 9.96
CA LEU A 117 45.56 19.19 10.90
C LEU A 117 45.34 20.50 10.09
N LYS A 118 44.12 21.00 10.05
CA LYS A 118 43.66 22.29 9.51
C LYS A 118 42.82 22.19 8.23
N SER A 119 41.51 22.04 8.41
CA SER A 119 40.53 22.94 7.79
C SER A 119 39.15 22.66 8.36
N SER A 120 38.63 23.61 9.11
CA SER A 120 37.24 23.67 9.57
C SER A 120 36.38 24.16 8.40
N SER A 121 36.15 23.31 7.42
CA SER A 121 35.12 23.60 6.38
C SER A 121 34.00 22.58 6.48
N ASN A 122 32.77 23.05 6.37
CA ASN A 122 31.54 22.24 6.40
C ASN A 122 31.44 21.19 5.26
N SER A 123 32.52 21.03 4.45
CA SER A 123 32.58 20.13 3.30
C SER A 123 32.81 18.65 3.63
N ASP A 124 33.14 18.32 4.90
CA ASP A 124 33.55 16.95 5.28
C ASP A 124 32.37 16.11 5.84
N LYS A 125 31.14 16.63 5.82
CA LYS A 125 29.97 15.90 6.31
C LYS A 125 29.22 15.28 5.13
N LEU A 126 28.95 13.97 5.23
CA LEU A 126 28.10 13.28 4.26
C LEU A 126 26.69 13.89 4.25
N PRO A 127 26.03 14.01 3.09
CA PRO A 127 24.72 14.65 2.97
C PRO A 127 23.63 13.81 3.64
N ALA A 128 22.47 14.44 3.93
CA ALA A 128 21.34 13.77 4.58
C ALA A 128 20.84 12.55 3.80
N TYR A 129 20.77 12.65 2.48
CA TYR A 129 20.33 11.54 1.63
C TYR A 129 21.25 10.31 1.72
N PHE A 130 22.55 10.47 1.98
CA PHE A 130 23.46 9.35 2.22
C PHE A 130 23.00 8.54 3.44
N HIS A 131 22.73 9.22 4.56
CA HIS A 131 22.25 8.57 5.78
C HIS A 131 20.87 7.93 5.58
N SER A 132 20.00 8.59 4.81
CA SER A 132 18.68 8.06 4.44
C SER A 132 18.79 6.76 3.62
N ILE A 133 19.58 6.76 2.53
CA ILE A 133 19.81 5.58 1.68
C ILE A 133 20.36 4.43 2.50
N TYR A 134 21.40 4.70 3.29
CA TYR A 134 22.03 3.66 4.12
C TYR A 134 21.03 3.06 5.12
N ALA A 135 20.28 3.90 5.83
CA ALA A 135 19.29 3.44 6.80
C ALA A 135 18.16 2.64 6.15
N LEU A 136 17.62 3.12 5.03
CA LEU A 136 16.57 2.43 4.30
C LEU A 136 17.05 1.09 3.73
N SER A 137 18.28 1.02 3.19
CA SER A 137 18.84 -0.24 2.71
C SER A 137 19.00 -1.29 3.81
N LEU A 138 19.39 -0.87 5.02
CA LEU A 138 19.41 -1.76 6.19
C LEU A 138 18.01 -2.23 6.57
N ALA A 139 17.02 -1.34 6.56
CA ALA A 139 15.65 -1.69 6.90
C ALA A 139 15.01 -2.63 5.86
N GLU A 140 15.27 -2.44 4.56
CA GLU A 140 14.80 -3.34 3.50
C GLU A 140 15.37 -4.76 3.64
N LEU A 141 16.64 -4.91 4.11
CA LEU A 141 17.22 -6.23 4.39
C LEU A 141 16.47 -7.00 5.48
N ALA A 142 15.75 -6.34 6.37
CA ALA A 142 14.95 -7.01 7.38
C ALA A 142 13.89 -7.92 6.76
N ALA A 143 13.30 -7.54 5.61
CA ALA A 143 12.27 -8.32 4.92
C ALA A 143 12.79 -9.65 4.34
N PHE A 144 14.09 -9.76 4.05
CA PHE A 144 14.72 -10.99 3.54
C PHE A 144 15.09 -11.98 4.64
N ASN A 145 14.87 -11.64 5.90
CA ASN A 145 15.29 -12.46 7.03
C ASN A 145 14.07 -13.03 7.78
N SER A 146 14.07 -14.35 7.98
CA SER A 146 13.08 -15.05 8.82
C SER A 146 13.46 -15.09 10.30
N GLU A 147 14.76 -14.86 10.63
CA GLU A 147 15.26 -14.89 12.00
C GLU A 147 14.95 -13.57 12.70
N THR A 148 14.17 -13.66 13.74
CA THR A 148 13.67 -12.53 14.51
C THR A 148 14.73 -11.59 15.05
N ASP A 149 15.84 -12.15 15.56
CA ASP A 149 16.93 -11.35 16.12
C ASP A 149 17.66 -10.56 15.03
N LYS A 150 17.80 -11.14 13.84
CA LYS A 150 18.38 -10.43 12.68
C LYS A 150 17.48 -9.30 12.19
N VAL A 151 16.16 -9.57 12.10
CA VAL A 151 15.17 -8.53 11.75
C VAL A 151 15.29 -7.33 12.69
N LYS A 152 15.36 -7.60 13.99
CA LYS A 152 15.55 -6.56 15.01
C LYS A 152 16.87 -5.81 14.81
N ASP A 153 17.98 -6.53 14.62
CA ASP A 153 19.32 -5.93 14.49
C ASP A 153 19.40 -5.02 13.26
N PHE A 154 18.77 -5.38 12.14
CA PHE A 154 18.70 -4.54 10.96
C PHE A 154 17.92 -3.24 11.22
N PHE A 155 16.76 -3.31 11.89
CA PHE A 155 16.01 -2.11 12.23
C PHE A 155 16.72 -1.22 13.25
N ASP A 156 17.37 -1.80 14.24
CA ASP A 156 18.15 -1.05 15.23
C ASP A 156 19.32 -0.33 14.55
N ALA A 157 20.06 -1.00 13.66
CA ALA A 157 21.14 -0.40 12.87
C ALA A 157 20.62 0.70 11.92
N ALA A 158 19.47 0.50 11.30
CA ALA A 158 18.82 1.50 10.45
C ALA A 158 18.47 2.77 11.24
N LEU A 159 17.84 2.64 12.41
CA LEU A 159 17.49 3.78 13.26
C LEU A 159 18.70 4.49 13.85
N GLU A 160 19.77 3.75 14.21
CA GLU A 160 21.05 4.34 14.62
C GLU A 160 21.64 5.20 13.49
N ARG A 161 21.58 4.71 12.23
CA ARG A 161 22.09 5.47 11.07
C ARG A 161 21.29 6.75 10.85
N VAL A 162 19.97 6.71 10.98
CA VAL A 162 19.11 7.91 10.93
C VAL A 162 19.50 8.89 12.03
N GLN A 163 19.74 8.41 13.26
CA GLN A 163 20.13 9.26 14.39
C GLN A 163 21.46 9.97 14.15
N LEU A 164 22.45 9.26 13.62
CA LEU A 164 23.74 9.85 13.20
C LEU A 164 23.56 10.89 12.09
N GLY A 165 22.62 10.67 11.18
CA GLY A 165 22.22 11.66 10.17
C GLY A 165 21.68 12.94 10.81
N PHE A 166 20.78 12.83 11.80
CA PHE A 166 20.20 13.99 12.51
C PHE A 166 21.24 14.80 13.29
N GLU A 167 22.33 14.21 13.79
CA GLU A 167 23.42 14.95 14.42
C GLU A 167 24.05 15.99 13.48
N SER A 168 24.07 15.68 12.18
CA SER A 168 24.61 16.56 11.14
C SER A 168 23.54 17.40 10.45
N HIS A 169 22.31 16.88 10.31
CA HIS A 169 21.20 17.44 9.55
C HIS A 169 19.88 17.37 10.34
N PRO A 170 19.73 18.11 11.46
CA PRO A 170 18.64 17.92 12.43
C PRO A 170 17.24 18.22 11.89
N ASN A 171 17.12 18.99 10.80
CA ASN A 171 15.85 19.36 10.21
C ASN A 171 15.65 18.78 8.80
N SER A 172 16.36 17.71 8.45
CA SER A 172 16.25 17.13 7.13
C SER A 172 14.93 16.37 6.96
N SER A 173 14.12 16.79 5.98
CA SER A 173 12.89 16.10 5.58
C SER A 173 13.15 14.67 5.09
N GLU A 174 14.27 14.43 4.39
CA GLU A 174 14.68 13.11 3.91
C GLU A 174 14.91 12.13 5.08
N LEU A 175 15.51 12.59 6.18
CA LEU A 175 15.72 11.76 7.37
C LEU A 175 14.42 11.52 8.16
N PHE A 176 13.51 12.49 8.20
CA PHE A 176 12.20 12.28 8.80
C PHE A 176 11.36 11.28 8.00
N LEU A 177 11.40 11.33 6.65
CA LEU A 177 10.76 10.34 5.79
C LEU A 177 11.35 8.94 6.05
N ALA A 178 12.67 8.81 6.02
CA ALA A 178 13.34 7.55 6.29
C ALA A 178 12.97 6.99 7.67
N LYS A 179 13.00 7.81 8.72
CA LYS A 179 12.60 7.39 10.07
C LYS A 179 11.17 6.88 10.12
N SER A 180 10.23 7.61 9.51
CA SER A 180 8.82 7.24 9.47
C SER A 180 8.62 5.90 8.77
N LYS A 181 9.21 5.71 7.59
CA LYS A 181 9.12 4.46 6.81
C LYS A 181 9.72 3.27 7.58
N ILE A 182 10.91 3.44 8.16
CA ILE A 182 11.59 2.39 8.95
C ILE A 182 10.70 1.95 10.12
N LEU A 183 10.13 2.90 10.87
CA LEU A 183 9.27 2.59 12.02
C LEU A 183 7.98 1.88 11.60
N LEU A 184 7.33 2.30 10.50
CA LEU A 184 6.14 1.65 9.97
C LEU A 184 6.42 0.22 9.50
N ASN A 185 7.53 0.00 8.78
CA ASN A 185 7.90 -1.35 8.32
C ASN A 185 8.33 -2.26 9.47
N ARG A 186 8.93 -1.69 10.52
CA ARG A 186 9.34 -2.42 11.73
C ARG A 186 8.16 -3.07 12.46
N ILE A 187 7.02 -2.37 12.53
CA ILE A 187 5.86 -2.81 13.30
C ILE A 187 5.36 -4.19 12.84
N PRO A 188 5.01 -4.42 11.57
CA PRO A 188 4.57 -5.74 11.13
C PRO A 188 5.69 -6.78 11.17
N LEU A 189 6.91 -6.43 10.72
CA LEU A 189 7.99 -7.40 10.53
C LEU A 189 8.64 -7.86 11.85
N GLU A 190 8.87 -6.96 12.80
CA GLU A 190 9.52 -7.32 14.07
C GLU A 190 8.52 -7.71 15.14
N TYR A 191 7.35 -7.08 15.20
CA TYR A 191 6.44 -7.25 16.33
C TYR A 191 5.19 -8.06 15.98
N ILE A 192 4.37 -7.64 15.01
CA ILE A 192 3.07 -8.29 14.73
C ILE A 192 3.26 -9.73 14.23
N SER A 193 4.28 -9.98 13.40
CA SER A 193 4.59 -11.32 12.87
C SER A 193 4.79 -12.42 13.94
N LYS A 194 5.01 -12.03 15.19
CA LYS A 194 5.22 -12.95 16.34
C LYS A 194 4.05 -12.98 17.31
N MET A 195 3.03 -12.15 17.07
CA MET A 195 1.89 -12.05 17.97
C MET A 195 0.85 -13.12 17.63
N ASP A 196 0.24 -13.64 18.67
CA ASP A 196 -0.96 -14.46 18.65
C ASP A 196 -2.06 -13.76 19.48
N LEU A 197 -3.28 -14.30 19.49
CA LEU A 197 -4.42 -13.70 20.19
C LEU A 197 -4.22 -13.63 21.71
N ASP A 198 -3.35 -14.46 22.28
CA ASP A 198 -3.03 -14.51 23.71
C ASP A 198 -1.85 -13.61 24.09
N SER A 199 -1.19 -12.98 23.12
CA SER A 199 -0.06 -12.09 23.33
C SER A 199 -0.41 -10.94 24.28
N GLN A 200 0.52 -10.62 25.20
CA GLN A 200 0.35 -9.53 26.15
C GLN A 200 1.50 -8.55 26.08
N VAL A 201 1.22 -7.28 26.35
CA VAL A 201 2.25 -6.24 26.46
C VAL A 201 3.30 -6.67 27.47
N SER A 202 4.56 -6.77 27.03
CA SER A 202 5.71 -7.25 27.81
C SER A 202 7.00 -6.50 27.44
N GLY A 203 7.13 -5.28 27.93
CA GLY A 203 8.35 -4.46 27.75
C GLY A 203 8.76 -4.30 26.28
N SER A 204 10.05 -4.51 26.00
CA SER A 204 10.60 -4.38 24.64
C SER A 204 10.29 -5.57 23.73
N LYS A 205 9.85 -6.69 24.27
CA LYS A 205 9.57 -7.91 23.51
C LYS A 205 8.23 -7.83 22.78
N ASN A 206 7.20 -7.31 23.48
CA ASN A 206 5.88 -7.05 22.94
C ASN A 206 5.46 -5.63 23.37
N PRO A 207 6.00 -4.58 22.70
CA PRO A 207 5.65 -3.20 23.03
C PRO A 207 4.21 -2.90 22.65
N GLU A 208 3.66 -1.85 23.22
CA GLU A 208 2.38 -1.32 22.77
C GLU A 208 2.53 -0.70 21.37
N VAL A 209 1.88 -1.31 20.36
CA VAL A 209 2.04 -0.95 18.96
C VAL A 209 1.57 0.48 18.67
N LEU A 210 0.54 0.96 19.39
CA LEU A 210 0.07 2.33 19.26
C LEU A 210 1.20 3.36 19.44
N ASN A 211 2.06 3.19 20.44
CA ASN A 211 3.15 4.14 20.70
C ASN A 211 4.19 4.15 19.57
N LEU A 212 4.46 2.99 18.97
CA LEU A 212 5.37 2.86 17.83
C LEU A 212 4.80 3.56 16.60
N LEU A 213 3.51 3.39 16.36
CA LEU A 213 2.81 4.08 15.27
C LEU A 213 2.83 5.60 15.48
N GLU A 214 2.53 6.09 16.69
CA GLU A 214 2.53 7.53 16.99
C GLU A 214 3.94 8.14 16.76
N ASP A 215 5.04 7.44 17.07
CA ASP A 215 6.41 7.89 16.81
C ASP A 215 6.72 7.98 15.30
N ALA A 216 6.22 7.02 14.51
CA ALA A 216 6.33 7.04 13.06
C ALA A 216 5.57 8.22 12.45
N LEU A 217 4.32 8.48 12.87
CA LEU A 217 3.48 9.56 12.36
C LEU A 217 3.95 10.95 12.82
N ASP A 218 4.54 11.06 14.03
CA ASP A 218 5.21 12.27 14.51
C ASP A 218 6.39 12.63 13.60
N SER A 219 7.17 11.62 13.19
CA SER A 219 8.28 11.81 12.24
C SER A 219 7.76 12.30 10.88
N TYR A 220 6.72 11.69 10.31
CA TYR A 220 6.08 12.14 9.08
C TYR A 220 5.57 13.59 9.18
N SER A 221 5.02 13.96 10.32
CA SER A 221 4.44 15.30 10.53
C SER A 221 5.50 16.41 10.59
N LYS A 222 6.78 16.08 10.84
CA LYS A 222 7.91 17.03 10.90
C LYS A 222 8.50 17.36 9.52
N ILE A 223 8.02 16.72 8.46
CA ILE A 223 8.50 16.98 7.11
C ILE A 223 8.13 18.40 6.69
N ASN A 224 9.11 19.13 6.16
CA ASN A 224 8.88 20.45 5.60
C ASN A 224 8.23 20.35 4.21
N LYS A 225 6.92 20.53 4.15
CA LYS A 225 6.12 20.44 2.92
C LYS A 225 6.42 21.52 1.88
N ASN A 226 7.26 22.52 2.21
CA ASN A 226 7.62 23.64 1.34
C ASN A 226 9.04 23.58 0.78
N GLU A 227 9.80 22.53 1.08
CA GLU A 227 11.10 22.31 0.45
C GLU A 227 10.92 21.93 -1.03
N ASN A 228 11.97 22.21 -1.84
CA ASN A 228 11.97 21.92 -3.30
C ASN A 228 11.50 20.48 -3.55
N LEU A 229 10.24 20.34 -3.96
CA LEU A 229 9.60 19.06 -4.20
C LEU A 229 10.24 18.40 -5.41
N LYS A 230 10.84 17.23 -5.21
CA LYS A 230 11.36 16.36 -6.27
C LYS A 230 10.36 15.24 -6.52
N ASN A 231 10.43 14.62 -7.68
CA ASN A 231 9.57 13.49 -8.03
C ASN A 231 9.63 12.36 -6.98
N SER A 232 10.82 12.05 -6.46
CA SER A 232 11.03 11.03 -5.41
C SER A 232 10.25 11.34 -4.12
N TYR A 233 10.11 12.61 -3.75
CA TYR A 233 9.37 13.01 -2.54
C TYR A 233 7.91 12.53 -2.56
N PHE A 234 7.22 12.70 -3.69
CA PHE A 234 5.82 12.28 -3.80
C PHE A 234 5.67 10.77 -3.67
N LYS A 235 6.59 10.01 -4.29
CA LYS A 235 6.62 8.54 -4.18
C LYS A 235 6.89 8.09 -2.75
N GLU A 236 7.93 8.62 -2.11
CA GLU A 236 8.29 8.29 -0.74
C GLU A 236 7.16 8.59 0.25
N CYS A 237 6.50 9.75 0.11
CA CYS A 237 5.33 10.08 0.93
C CYS A 237 4.16 9.12 0.69
N SER A 238 3.89 8.75 -0.57
CA SER A 238 2.84 7.78 -0.90
C SER A 238 3.14 6.41 -0.30
N GLU A 239 4.37 5.91 -0.44
CA GLU A 239 4.79 4.63 0.14
C GLU A 239 4.63 4.58 1.66
N ILE A 240 4.92 5.69 2.36
CA ILE A 240 4.72 5.76 3.82
C ILE A 240 3.23 5.71 4.17
N LEU A 241 2.39 6.43 3.42
CA LEU A 241 0.94 6.41 3.63
C LEU A 241 0.35 5.04 3.28
N ASP A 242 0.88 4.35 2.27
CA ASP A 242 0.50 2.98 1.92
C ASP A 242 0.88 2.01 3.04
N SER A 243 2.12 2.08 3.56
CA SER A 243 2.56 1.26 4.69
C SER A 243 1.69 1.46 5.94
N LEU A 244 1.19 2.69 6.17
CA LEU A 244 0.23 2.94 7.25
C LEU A 244 -1.11 2.26 6.96
N ASN A 245 -1.64 2.39 5.75
CA ASN A 245 -2.92 1.77 5.38
C ASN A 245 -2.85 0.24 5.51
N ASP A 246 -1.75 -0.37 5.05
CA ASP A 246 -1.52 -1.81 5.16
C ASP A 246 -1.40 -2.25 6.63
N LEU A 247 -0.73 -1.47 7.47
CA LEU A 247 -0.66 -1.73 8.90
C LEU A 247 -2.06 -1.70 9.55
N LEU A 248 -2.90 -0.73 9.20
CA LEU A 248 -4.27 -0.65 9.73
C LEU A 248 -5.11 -1.85 9.28
N ASP A 249 -4.97 -2.28 8.03
CA ASP A 249 -5.64 -3.47 7.49
C ASP A 249 -5.18 -4.76 8.22
N ILE A 250 -3.86 -4.91 8.46
CA ILE A 250 -3.33 -6.02 9.26
C ILE A 250 -3.93 -6.04 10.68
N VAL A 251 -4.05 -4.88 11.33
CA VAL A 251 -4.58 -4.80 12.70
C VAL A 251 -6.09 -5.06 12.73
N GLU A 252 -6.84 -4.57 11.75
CA GLU A 252 -8.28 -4.79 11.63
C GLU A 252 -8.63 -6.26 11.41
N ASN A 253 -7.79 -6.95 10.62
CA ASN A 253 -7.99 -8.36 10.28
C ASN A 253 -7.19 -9.33 11.18
N PHE A 254 -6.53 -8.83 12.23
CA PHE A 254 -5.69 -9.65 13.09
C PHE A 254 -6.50 -10.74 13.79
N GLY A 255 -6.07 -12.01 13.62
CA GLY A 255 -6.70 -13.18 14.22
C GLY A 255 -7.97 -13.66 13.51
N ARG A 256 -8.33 -13.07 12.36
CA ARG A 256 -9.37 -13.65 11.48
C ARG A 256 -8.78 -14.81 10.70
N ASN A 257 -9.36 -15.98 10.85
CA ASN A 257 -8.99 -17.14 10.02
C ASN A 257 -9.75 -17.06 8.70
N ASP A 258 -9.04 -16.83 7.61
CA ASP A 258 -9.60 -16.91 6.25
C ASP A 258 -9.78 -18.36 5.77
N GLU A 259 -9.58 -19.35 6.66
CA GLU A 259 -9.72 -20.77 6.33
C GLU A 259 -11.20 -21.13 6.21
N GLY A 260 -11.68 -21.26 4.99
CA GLY A 260 -12.87 -22.06 4.68
C GLY A 260 -14.13 -21.32 4.26
N LEU A 261 -14.07 -20.08 3.83
CA LEU A 261 -15.19 -19.48 3.09
C LEU A 261 -15.13 -19.95 1.63
N ASP A 262 -15.46 -21.21 1.41
CA ASP A 262 -15.74 -21.73 0.08
C ASP A 262 -17.01 -21.04 -0.44
N SER A 263 -17.00 -20.63 -1.68
CA SER A 263 -17.91 -19.69 -2.33
C SER A 263 -19.37 -20.16 -2.44
N ASP A 264 -19.70 -21.35 -1.95
CA ASP A 264 -20.98 -22.00 -2.14
C ASP A 264 -21.83 -22.16 -0.86
N ASP A 265 -21.35 -21.70 0.31
CA ASP A 265 -22.13 -21.76 1.55
C ASP A 265 -23.18 -20.65 1.61
N GLU A 266 -24.39 -21.02 2.00
CA GLU A 266 -25.56 -20.14 2.08
C GLU A 266 -25.32 -18.91 2.96
N GLU A 267 -25.77 -17.73 2.53
CA GLU A 267 -25.48 -16.42 3.13
C GLU A 267 -25.79 -16.32 4.65
N GLU A 268 -26.74 -17.11 5.14
CA GLU A 268 -27.13 -17.11 6.56
C GLU A 268 -26.10 -17.76 7.49
N GLU A 269 -25.39 -18.82 7.06
CA GLU A 269 -24.32 -19.44 7.85
C GLU A 269 -23.09 -18.53 7.95
N ILE A 270 -22.85 -17.68 6.94
CA ILE A 270 -21.74 -16.74 6.90
C ILE A 270 -21.89 -15.61 7.92
N GLU A 271 -23.10 -15.10 8.16
CA GLU A 271 -23.35 -14.04 9.15
C GLU A 271 -23.22 -14.54 10.60
N GLU A 272 -23.66 -15.75 10.90
CA GLU A 272 -23.48 -16.35 12.23
C GLU A 272 -22.01 -16.72 12.51
N GLN A 273 -21.27 -17.20 11.52
CA GLN A 273 -19.84 -17.48 11.64
C GLN A 273 -19.01 -16.21 11.78
N GLN A 274 -19.38 -15.10 11.14
CA GLN A 274 -18.68 -13.81 11.28
C GLN A 274 -18.89 -13.17 12.65
N GLN A 275 -20.05 -13.30 13.26
CA GLN A 275 -20.27 -12.84 14.65
C GLN A 275 -19.47 -13.67 15.67
N GLN A 276 -19.18 -14.95 15.37
CA GLN A 276 -18.31 -15.80 16.20
C GLN A 276 -16.81 -15.55 15.97
N LEU A 277 -16.42 -15.07 14.78
CA LEU A 277 -15.03 -14.80 14.39
C LEU A 277 -14.52 -13.43 14.85
N GLU A 278 -15.36 -12.55 15.36
CA GLU A 278 -14.93 -11.34 16.06
C GLU A 278 -14.38 -11.70 17.46
N GLN A 279 -13.29 -12.45 17.52
CA GLN A 279 -12.55 -12.57 18.78
C GLN A 279 -12.04 -11.19 19.15
N LYS A 280 -12.70 -10.55 20.12
CA LYS A 280 -12.26 -9.25 20.64
C LYS A 280 -10.91 -9.43 21.31
N LEU A 281 -9.89 -8.73 20.81
CA LEU A 281 -8.58 -8.69 21.42
C LEU A 281 -8.68 -8.39 22.93
N SER A 282 -7.91 -9.11 23.74
CA SER A 282 -7.79 -8.82 25.16
C SER A 282 -7.31 -7.37 25.40
N LYS A 283 -7.81 -6.69 26.42
CA LYS A 283 -7.34 -5.34 26.82
C LYS A 283 -5.84 -5.24 27.09
N LYS A 284 -5.17 -6.38 27.32
CA LYS A 284 -3.72 -6.48 27.53
C LYS A 284 -2.95 -6.77 26.25
N HIS A 285 -3.65 -7.01 25.14
CA HIS A 285 -3.01 -7.31 23.87
C HIS A 285 -2.30 -6.06 23.30
N PRO A 286 -1.07 -6.19 22.71
CA PRO A 286 -0.33 -5.05 22.19
C PRO A 286 -1.05 -4.24 21.11
N LEU A 287 -1.94 -4.87 20.33
CA LEU A 287 -2.74 -4.23 19.28
C LEU A 287 -4.06 -3.62 19.79
N TYR A 288 -4.50 -3.94 21.02
CA TYR A 288 -5.83 -3.57 21.49
C TYR A 288 -6.13 -2.07 21.36
N LYS A 289 -5.21 -1.22 21.81
CA LYS A 289 -5.44 0.23 21.77
C LYS A 289 -5.43 0.79 20.35
N LEU A 290 -4.61 0.22 19.46
CA LEU A 290 -4.59 0.62 18.06
C LEU A 290 -5.88 0.17 17.37
N ALA A 291 -6.36 -1.06 17.60
CA ALA A 291 -7.61 -1.56 17.08
C ALA A 291 -8.82 -0.66 17.44
N GLN A 292 -8.84 -0.10 18.66
CA GLN A 292 -9.88 0.84 19.07
C GLN A 292 -9.82 2.21 18.36
N LYS A 293 -8.69 2.55 17.75
CA LYS A 293 -8.43 3.85 17.10
C LYS A 293 -8.25 3.75 15.59
N ILE A 294 -8.54 2.60 14.97
CA ILE A 294 -8.38 2.43 13.51
C ILE A 294 -9.09 3.54 12.75
N LYS A 295 -10.34 3.86 13.09
CA LYS A 295 -11.11 4.95 12.44
C LYS A 295 -10.39 6.30 12.51
N ASP A 296 -9.76 6.63 13.64
CA ASP A 296 -9.01 7.88 13.81
C ASP A 296 -7.78 7.93 12.87
N TYR A 297 -7.04 6.82 12.78
CA TYR A 297 -5.86 6.73 11.93
C TYR A 297 -6.21 6.63 10.44
N THR A 298 -7.32 6.00 10.08
CA THR A 298 -7.86 6.05 8.71
C THR A 298 -8.21 7.48 8.30
N LEU A 299 -8.81 8.27 9.20
CA LEU A 299 -9.05 9.70 8.94
C LEU A 299 -7.76 10.51 8.84
N TRP A 300 -6.76 10.22 9.67
CA TRP A 300 -5.43 10.84 9.60
C TRP A 300 -4.76 10.51 8.25
N TRP A 301 -4.78 9.22 7.85
CA TRP A 301 -4.27 8.76 6.57
C TRP A 301 -4.94 9.50 5.40
N ARG A 302 -6.26 9.52 5.38
CA ARG A 302 -7.05 10.19 4.33
C ARG A 302 -6.70 11.68 4.21
N LYS A 303 -6.61 12.37 5.33
CA LYS A 303 -6.24 13.79 5.36
C LYS A 303 -4.85 14.03 4.76
N ASN A 304 -3.84 13.26 5.18
CA ASN A 304 -2.48 13.41 4.69
C ASN A 304 -2.34 13.00 3.22
N THR A 305 -3.09 11.98 2.79
CA THR A 305 -3.18 11.58 1.38
C THR A 305 -3.84 12.66 0.50
N GLN A 306 -4.87 13.33 0.99
CA GLN A 306 -5.48 14.49 0.33
C GLN A 306 -4.50 15.67 0.24
N ASP A 307 -3.76 15.97 1.32
CA ASP A 307 -2.74 17.00 1.33
C ASP A 307 -1.63 16.70 0.30
N LEU A 308 -1.18 15.44 0.23
CA LEU A 308 -0.19 14.99 -0.76
C LEU A 308 -0.73 15.13 -2.19
N LEU A 309 -1.97 14.71 -2.42
CA LEU A 309 -2.63 14.85 -3.72
C LEU A 309 -2.73 16.30 -4.19
N LEU A 310 -3.06 17.22 -3.28
CA LEU A 310 -3.13 18.65 -3.60
C LEU A 310 -1.75 19.22 -3.99
N GLN A 311 -0.68 18.81 -3.30
CA GLN A 311 0.68 19.22 -3.65
C GLN A 311 1.11 18.63 -5.01
N LEU A 312 0.80 17.37 -5.27
CA LEU A 312 1.09 16.69 -6.52
C LEU A 312 0.32 17.32 -7.70
N ASP A 313 -0.97 17.62 -7.51
CA ASP A 313 -1.80 18.27 -8.53
C ASP A 313 -1.23 19.68 -8.90
N PHE A 314 -0.81 20.44 -7.88
CA PHE A 314 -0.17 21.72 -8.09
C PHE A 314 1.16 21.58 -8.85
N TYR A 315 2.00 20.61 -8.46
CA TYR A 315 3.27 20.33 -9.12
C TYR A 315 3.11 19.91 -10.59
N ILE A 316 2.15 19.02 -10.88
CA ILE A 316 1.83 18.57 -12.25
C ILE A 316 1.42 19.76 -13.12
N LYS A 317 0.56 20.65 -12.59
CA LYS A 317 0.06 21.83 -13.33
C LYS A 317 1.16 22.88 -13.56
N GLU A 318 1.98 23.20 -12.55
CA GLU A 318 3.09 24.14 -12.70
C GLU A 318 4.10 23.71 -13.74
N ASN A 319 4.40 22.41 -13.82
CA ASN A 319 5.36 21.87 -14.75
C ASN A 319 4.73 21.46 -16.09
N ASN A 320 3.43 21.67 -16.31
CA ASN A 320 2.66 21.32 -17.51
C ASN A 320 2.78 19.83 -17.89
N LEU A 321 2.93 18.94 -16.90
CA LEU A 321 3.12 17.50 -17.12
C LEU A 321 1.86 16.84 -17.69
N ASP A 322 0.68 17.41 -17.45
CA ASP A 322 -0.61 17.00 -18.00
C ASP A 322 -0.72 17.11 -19.54
N LYS A 323 0.12 17.94 -20.16
CA LYS A 323 0.14 18.15 -21.61
C LYS A 323 1.11 17.23 -22.35
N ILE A 324 2.01 16.56 -21.62
CA ILE A 324 3.04 15.68 -22.17
C ILE A 324 2.54 14.22 -22.19
N GLN A 325 1.37 13.99 -22.78
CA GLN A 325 0.69 12.67 -22.78
C GLN A 325 1.42 11.55 -23.55
N ASN A 326 2.47 11.84 -24.28
CA ASN A 326 3.11 10.88 -25.20
C ASN A 326 4.61 10.63 -24.94
N GLU A 327 5.20 11.17 -23.88
CA GLU A 327 6.61 10.90 -23.58
C GLU A 327 6.74 9.82 -22.50
N ILE A 328 7.42 8.75 -22.83
CA ILE A 328 7.84 7.69 -21.90
C ILE A 328 8.91 8.31 -20.98
N GLY A 329 8.68 8.35 -19.66
CA GLY A 329 9.67 8.87 -18.72
C GLY A 329 9.09 9.19 -17.34
N GLU A 330 9.89 9.81 -16.49
CA GLU A 330 9.54 10.16 -15.11
C GLU A 330 8.23 10.97 -14.96
N ASN A 331 7.88 11.77 -15.97
CA ASN A 331 6.64 12.55 -16.00
C ASN A 331 5.39 11.64 -16.03
N ASN A 332 5.48 10.49 -16.69
CA ASN A 332 4.40 9.51 -16.71
C ASN A 332 4.20 8.85 -15.33
N GLU A 333 5.28 8.63 -14.58
CA GLU A 333 5.21 8.03 -13.25
C GLU A 333 4.43 8.91 -12.24
N LEU A 334 4.56 10.24 -12.31
CA LEU A 334 3.79 11.15 -11.46
C LEU A 334 2.31 11.20 -11.82
N ILE A 335 1.97 11.06 -13.10
CA ILE A 335 0.58 10.95 -13.55
C ILE A 335 -0.03 9.63 -13.09
N LEU A 336 0.72 8.54 -13.18
CA LEU A 336 0.30 7.24 -12.65
C LEU A 336 0.09 7.30 -11.13
N LEU A 337 1.03 7.90 -10.40
CA LEU A 337 0.93 8.13 -8.97
C LEU A 337 -0.30 8.97 -8.61
N TYR A 338 -0.57 10.05 -9.38
CA TYR A 338 -1.76 10.89 -9.18
C TYR A 338 -3.05 10.07 -9.34
N ARG A 339 -3.14 9.21 -10.36
CA ARG A 339 -4.30 8.33 -10.57
C ARG A 339 -4.43 7.31 -9.43
N GLU A 340 -3.31 6.71 -9.02
CA GLU A 340 -3.28 5.73 -7.93
C GLU A 340 -3.76 6.34 -6.61
N ILE A 341 -3.26 7.51 -6.23
CA ILE A 341 -3.69 8.22 -5.02
C ILE A 341 -5.20 8.55 -5.08
N ASN A 342 -5.69 9.04 -6.23
CA ASN A 342 -7.12 9.29 -6.41
C ASN A 342 -7.94 8.00 -6.28
N LYS A 343 -7.48 6.88 -6.85
CA LYS A 343 -8.14 5.58 -6.72
C LYS A 343 -8.23 5.14 -5.26
N LYS A 344 -7.13 5.20 -4.50
CA LYS A 344 -7.08 4.85 -3.08
C LYS A 344 -8.03 5.71 -2.23
N LEU A 345 -8.07 7.03 -2.48
CA LEU A 345 -9.01 7.93 -1.81
C LEU A 345 -10.46 7.56 -2.15
N GLY A 346 -10.77 7.30 -3.42
CA GLY A 346 -12.10 6.84 -3.84
C GLY A 346 -12.52 5.57 -3.12
N GLN A 347 -11.65 4.57 -3.09
CA GLN A 347 -11.88 3.29 -2.38
C GLN A 347 -12.09 3.48 -0.87
N SER A 348 -11.31 4.35 -0.23
CA SER A 348 -11.47 4.64 1.19
C SER A 348 -12.85 5.23 1.53
N TYR A 349 -13.41 6.07 0.65
CA TYR A 349 -14.77 6.59 0.83
C TYR A 349 -15.85 5.54 0.55
N LEU A 350 -15.62 4.60 -0.37
CA LEU A 350 -16.53 3.47 -0.60
C LEU A 350 -16.60 2.56 0.61
N ILE A 351 -15.45 2.20 1.19
CA ILE A 351 -15.38 1.38 2.40
C ILE A 351 -16.14 2.06 3.56
N GLU A 352 -15.93 3.37 3.77
CA GLU A 352 -16.67 4.11 4.82
C GLU A 352 -18.17 4.15 4.56
N SER A 353 -18.60 4.05 3.31
CA SER A 353 -20.03 4.05 2.94
C SER A 353 -20.73 2.71 3.18
N GLU A 354 -20.00 1.61 3.40
CA GLU A 354 -20.56 0.26 3.53
C GLU A 354 -21.51 0.15 4.76
N GLU A 355 -21.05 0.59 5.94
CA GLU A 355 -21.86 0.54 7.16
C GLU A 355 -23.18 1.32 7.02
N PRO A 356 -23.21 2.61 6.64
CA PRO A 356 -24.46 3.32 6.45
C PRO A 356 -25.30 2.79 5.29
N SER A 357 -24.72 2.22 4.23
CA SER A 357 -25.45 1.59 3.13
C SER A 357 -26.15 0.31 3.60
N SER A 358 -25.47 -0.51 4.39
CA SER A 358 -26.04 -1.72 5.00
C SER A 358 -27.19 -1.39 5.96
N ILE A 359 -27.01 -0.38 6.82
CA ILE A 359 -28.10 0.08 7.72
C ILE A 359 -29.32 0.55 6.92
N TYR A 360 -29.12 1.32 5.83
CA TYR A 360 -30.21 1.73 4.96
C TYR A 360 -30.95 0.53 4.37
N ALA A 361 -30.20 -0.44 3.85
CA ALA A 361 -30.78 -1.64 3.25
C ALA A 361 -31.58 -2.45 4.27
N SER A 362 -31.00 -2.70 5.43
CA SER A 362 -31.67 -3.46 6.52
C SER A 362 -32.96 -2.78 6.99
N LEU A 363 -32.93 -1.44 7.16
CA LEU A 363 -34.13 -0.70 7.59
C LEU A 363 -35.20 -0.54 6.51
N THR A 364 -34.82 -0.64 5.20
CA THR A 364 -35.74 -0.39 4.11
C THR A 364 -36.30 -1.67 3.52
N TYR A 365 -35.49 -2.72 3.40
CA TYR A 365 -35.85 -3.94 2.65
C TYR A 365 -35.98 -5.19 3.54
N ASP A 366 -35.20 -5.29 4.63
CA ASP A 366 -35.13 -6.49 5.48
C ASP A 366 -35.66 -6.23 6.89
N ASN A 367 -36.48 -5.20 7.07
CA ASN A 367 -36.96 -4.76 8.39
C ASN A 367 -38.16 -5.63 8.89
N GLU A 368 -37.88 -6.90 9.20
CA GLU A 368 -38.89 -7.82 9.74
C GLU A 368 -39.34 -7.43 11.17
N ASP A 369 -38.49 -6.75 11.93
CA ASP A 369 -38.72 -6.35 13.33
C ASP A 369 -39.33 -4.94 13.47
N ASP A 370 -39.71 -4.27 12.38
CA ASP A 370 -40.23 -2.88 12.36
C ASP A 370 -39.32 -1.87 13.10
N LEU A 371 -37.98 -2.05 13.00
CA LEU A 371 -37.02 -1.16 13.64
C LEU A 371 -37.01 0.21 12.96
N ASN A 372 -36.98 1.28 13.77
CA ASN A 372 -36.92 2.66 13.26
C ASN A 372 -35.47 3.13 13.05
N GLU A 373 -34.52 2.53 13.77
CA GLU A 373 -33.09 2.91 13.73
C GLU A 373 -32.19 1.72 14.06
N ILE A 374 -30.99 1.70 13.50
CA ILE A 374 -29.90 0.78 13.84
C ILE A 374 -28.67 1.64 14.15
N ASN A 375 -27.97 1.37 15.26
CA ASN A 375 -26.80 2.13 15.72
C ASN A 375 -27.06 3.66 15.82
N GLY A 376 -28.31 4.09 16.13
CA GLY A 376 -28.68 5.50 16.20
C GLY A 376 -28.86 6.19 14.85
N LEU A 377 -28.91 5.43 13.75
CA LEU A 377 -29.14 5.93 12.41
C LEU A 377 -30.50 5.45 11.89
N THR A 378 -31.32 6.37 11.40
CA THR A 378 -32.55 6.07 10.66
C THR A 378 -32.23 5.77 9.19
N ALA A 379 -33.12 5.10 8.46
CA ALA A 379 -32.94 4.83 7.04
C ALA A 379 -32.61 6.10 6.22
N GLU A 380 -33.34 7.20 6.46
CA GLU A 380 -33.10 8.47 5.76
C GLU A 380 -31.70 9.05 6.04
N ASN A 381 -31.25 9.02 7.31
CA ASN A 381 -29.93 9.55 7.67
C ASN A 381 -28.82 8.67 7.11
N SER A 382 -28.97 7.36 7.18
CA SER A 382 -28.02 6.39 6.64
C SER A 382 -27.87 6.56 5.13
N SER A 383 -28.96 6.65 4.39
CA SER A 383 -28.96 6.91 2.95
C SER A 383 -28.22 8.22 2.62
N LYS A 384 -28.52 9.32 3.32
CA LYS A 384 -27.84 10.61 3.08
C LYS A 384 -26.34 10.56 3.34
N ILE A 385 -25.91 9.90 4.42
CA ILE A 385 -24.47 9.73 4.75
C ILE A 385 -23.80 8.92 3.65
N ALA A 386 -24.34 7.75 3.30
CA ALA A 386 -23.80 6.88 2.27
C ALA A 386 -23.74 7.57 0.91
N GLN A 387 -24.82 8.25 0.48
CA GLN A 387 -24.82 9.01 -0.78
C GLN A 387 -23.71 10.07 -0.82
N ASN A 388 -23.49 10.80 0.28
CA ASN A 388 -22.43 11.81 0.34
C ASN A 388 -21.04 11.20 0.21
N LEU A 389 -20.80 10.07 0.87
CA LEU A 389 -19.53 9.35 0.80
C LEU A 389 -19.28 8.78 -0.59
N ILE A 390 -20.27 8.12 -1.19
CA ILE A 390 -20.15 7.54 -2.53
C ILE A 390 -19.99 8.65 -3.61
N LYS A 391 -20.67 9.78 -3.49
CA LYS A 391 -20.47 10.91 -4.41
C LYS A 391 -19.03 11.45 -4.33
N LYS A 392 -18.43 11.52 -3.13
CA LYS A 392 -17.02 11.86 -2.97
C LYS A 392 -16.13 10.79 -3.62
N ALA A 393 -16.42 9.51 -3.37
CA ALA A 393 -15.68 8.40 -3.98
C ALA A 393 -15.68 8.51 -5.52
N ILE A 394 -16.84 8.67 -6.13
CA ILE A 394 -16.97 8.84 -7.58
C ILE A 394 -16.16 10.04 -8.09
N SER A 395 -16.13 11.15 -7.33
CA SER A 395 -15.33 12.32 -7.72
C SER A 395 -13.83 12.06 -7.79
N TYR A 396 -13.31 11.20 -6.92
CA TYR A 396 -11.92 10.75 -6.95
C TYR A 396 -11.68 9.69 -8.02
N LEU A 397 -12.56 8.70 -8.15
CA LEU A 397 -12.45 7.65 -9.17
C LEU A 397 -12.49 8.21 -10.59
N LEU A 398 -13.26 9.27 -10.85
CA LEU A 398 -13.25 9.99 -12.13
C LEU A 398 -11.91 10.64 -12.45
N LYS A 399 -11.17 11.13 -11.43
CA LYS A 399 -9.82 11.66 -11.61
C LYS A 399 -8.78 10.55 -11.79
N ALA A 400 -9.08 9.37 -11.28
CA ALA A 400 -8.27 8.16 -11.45
C ALA A 400 -8.55 7.42 -12.75
N GLU A 401 -9.57 7.85 -13.54
CA GLU A 401 -9.95 7.17 -14.78
C GLU A 401 -8.77 7.05 -15.73
N ASP A 402 -8.46 5.82 -16.12
CA ASP A 402 -7.46 5.50 -17.12
C ASP A 402 -8.13 5.10 -18.43
N PRO A 403 -7.93 5.87 -19.53
CA PRO A 403 -8.52 5.55 -20.83
C PRO A 403 -8.09 4.19 -21.38
N GLU A 404 -6.95 3.66 -20.97
CA GLU A 404 -6.42 2.37 -21.43
C GLU A 404 -6.81 1.21 -20.52
N SER A 405 -7.35 1.48 -19.32
CA SER A 405 -7.77 0.45 -18.36
C SER A 405 -9.29 0.31 -18.27
N PRO A 406 -9.90 -0.70 -18.92
CA PRO A 406 -11.34 -0.96 -18.80
C PRO A 406 -11.81 -1.14 -17.34
N GLN A 407 -10.93 -1.63 -16.46
CA GLN A 407 -11.23 -1.80 -15.05
C GLN A 407 -11.54 -0.48 -14.34
N SER A 408 -10.86 0.62 -14.71
CA SER A 408 -11.15 1.94 -14.14
C SER A 408 -12.58 2.41 -14.44
N TRP A 409 -13.13 2.05 -15.60
CA TRP A 409 -14.51 2.35 -15.96
C TRP A 409 -15.51 1.53 -15.15
N VAL A 410 -15.17 0.26 -14.88
CA VAL A 410 -15.98 -0.64 -14.05
C VAL A 410 -16.00 -0.17 -12.60
N ASP A 411 -14.83 0.20 -12.04
CA ASP A 411 -14.73 0.70 -10.65
C ASP A 411 -15.67 1.93 -10.44
N ILE A 412 -15.77 2.82 -11.46
CA ILE A 412 -16.68 3.97 -11.41
C ILE A 412 -18.14 3.52 -11.55
N ALA A 413 -18.43 2.58 -12.44
CA ALA A 413 -19.80 2.11 -12.66
C ALA A 413 -20.33 1.36 -11.43
N GLU A 414 -19.53 0.53 -10.77
CA GLU A 414 -19.89 -0.15 -9.52
C GLU A 414 -20.23 0.88 -8.41
N ALA A 415 -19.43 1.95 -8.29
CA ALA A 415 -19.72 3.04 -7.36
C ALA A 415 -21.02 3.79 -7.71
N GLN A 416 -21.31 3.96 -9.01
CA GLN A 416 -22.58 4.55 -9.47
C GLN A 416 -23.77 3.64 -9.15
N ILE A 417 -23.65 2.32 -9.35
CA ILE A 417 -24.70 1.35 -8.98
C ILE A 417 -24.95 1.43 -7.47
N SER A 418 -23.89 1.40 -6.65
CA SER A 418 -24.01 1.54 -5.20
C SER A 418 -24.70 2.85 -4.80
N LEU A 419 -24.45 3.94 -5.51
CA LEU A 419 -25.14 5.21 -5.30
C LEU A 419 -26.63 5.12 -5.70
N GLY A 420 -26.95 4.49 -6.83
CA GLY A 420 -28.32 4.29 -7.32
C GLY A 420 -29.17 3.50 -6.33
N ASN A 421 -28.58 2.49 -5.68
CA ASN A 421 -29.26 1.66 -4.67
C ASN A 421 -29.75 2.43 -3.42
N LEU A 422 -29.27 3.67 -3.22
CA LEU A 422 -29.60 4.51 -2.08
C LEU A 422 -30.70 5.55 -2.38
N PHE A 423 -31.25 5.54 -3.59
CA PHE A 423 -32.41 6.36 -3.97
C PHE A 423 -33.70 5.55 -3.89
N GLU A 424 -34.82 6.26 -3.89
CA GLU A 424 -36.16 5.62 -3.96
C GLU A 424 -36.24 4.79 -5.24
N LEU A 425 -36.87 3.62 -5.11
CA LEU A 425 -37.08 2.69 -6.23
C LEU A 425 -37.84 3.38 -7.35
N GLU A 426 -37.41 3.20 -8.59
CA GLU A 426 -38.04 3.78 -9.81
C GLU A 426 -38.02 5.32 -9.82
N SER A 427 -37.15 5.98 -9.02
CA SER A 427 -36.99 7.44 -9.09
C SER A 427 -36.18 7.85 -10.32
N ASP A 428 -36.47 9.06 -10.85
CA ASP A 428 -35.67 9.62 -11.95
C ASP A 428 -34.18 9.70 -11.63
N GLU A 429 -33.83 9.96 -10.36
CA GLU A 429 -32.46 10.01 -9.88
C GLU A 429 -31.79 8.64 -9.97
N GLN A 430 -32.46 7.59 -9.52
CA GLN A 430 -31.95 6.21 -9.58
C GLN A 430 -31.72 5.78 -11.03
N GLU A 431 -32.74 5.96 -11.89
CA GLU A 431 -32.67 5.60 -13.32
C GLU A 431 -31.51 6.31 -14.04
N ASN A 432 -31.33 7.61 -13.78
CA ASN A 432 -30.27 8.37 -14.43
C ASN A 432 -28.88 7.86 -14.05
N ILE A 433 -28.67 7.51 -12.77
CA ILE A 433 -27.41 6.97 -12.30
C ILE A 433 -27.14 5.59 -12.89
N TYR A 434 -28.15 4.73 -12.95
CA TYR A 434 -28.01 3.40 -13.58
C TYR A 434 -27.72 3.48 -15.07
N LYS A 435 -28.35 4.41 -15.80
CA LYS A 435 -28.03 4.65 -17.21
C LYS A 435 -26.59 5.09 -17.45
N GLU A 436 -26.04 5.91 -16.55
CA GLU A 436 -24.62 6.30 -16.61
C GLU A 436 -23.69 5.12 -16.29
N ALA A 437 -24.01 4.30 -15.30
CA ALA A 437 -23.26 3.09 -14.96
C ALA A 437 -23.29 2.07 -16.11
N GLU A 438 -24.45 1.81 -16.68
CA GLU A 438 -24.64 0.92 -17.84
C GLU A 438 -23.78 1.35 -19.03
N LYS A 439 -23.77 2.64 -19.35
CA LYS A 439 -22.96 3.18 -20.44
C LYS A 439 -21.48 2.90 -20.25
N ARG A 440 -20.95 3.03 -19.02
CA ARG A 440 -19.55 2.73 -18.67
C ARG A 440 -19.26 1.24 -18.73
N LEU A 441 -20.15 0.41 -18.19
CA LEU A 441 -20.04 -1.05 -18.25
C LEU A 441 -20.07 -1.56 -19.68
N ARG A 442 -20.97 -1.04 -20.54
CA ARG A 442 -20.99 -1.39 -21.97
C ARG A 442 -19.69 -1.01 -22.69
N LYS A 443 -19.09 0.14 -22.32
CA LYS A 443 -17.77 0.55 -22.86
C LYS A 443 -16.69 -0.44 -22.43
N ALA A 444 -16.62 -0.80 -21.13
CA ALA A 444 -15.66 -1.75 -20.58
C ALA A 444 -15.83 -3.15 -21.18
N ASN A 445 -17.07 -3.60 -21.30
CA ASN A 445 -17.40 -4.92 -21.82
C ASN A 445 -16.99 -5.10 -23.30
N ARG A 446 -17.19 -4.06 -24.13
CA ARG A 446 -16.71 -4.07 -25.52
C ARG A 446 -15.18 -4.15 -25.60
N ALA A 447 -14.47 -3.42 -24.73
CA ALA A 447 -13.01 -3.40 -24.69
C ALA A 447 -12.40 -4.74 -24.20
N THR A 448 -13.19 -5.54 -23.48
CA THR A 448 -12.74 -6.81 -22.86
C THR A 448 -13.40 -8.06 -23.45
N HIS A 449 -14.09 -7.93 -24.59
CA HIS A 449 -14.75 -9.04 -25.29
C HIS A 449 -15.75 -9.83 -24.43
N GLY A 450 -16.57 -9.15 -23.64
CA GLY A 450 -17.65 -9.77 -22.88
C GLY A 450 -17.33 -10.15 -21.43
N LYS A 451 -16.18 -9.70 -20.89
CA LYS A 451 -15.79 -10.01 -19.49
C LYS A 451 -16.81 -9.58 -18.43
N TYR A 452 -17.64 -8.58 -18.74
CA TYR A 452 -18.59 -7.97 -17.81
C TYR A 452 -20.06 -8.19 -18.19
N ASP A 453 -20.34 -9.23 -19.01
CA ASP A 453 -21.71 -9.57 -19.45
C ASP A 453 -22.63 -9.85 -18.25
N ASP A 454 -22.15 -10.56 -17.23
CA ASP A 454 -22.95 -10.91 -16.05
C ASP A 454 -23.42 -9.67 -15.27
N ILE A 455 -22.51 -8.70 -15.06
CA ILE A 455 -22.87 -7.44 -14.38
C ILE A 455 -23.88 -6.64 -15.20
N LEU A 456 -23.68 -6.59 -16.53
CA LEU A 456 -24.60 -5.90 -17.44
C LEU A 456 -25.98 -6.58 -17.48
N ASN A 457 -26.03 -7.90 -17.55
CA ASN A 457 -27.27 -8.65 -17.56
C ASN A 457 -28.06 -8.42 -16.26
N ASN A 458 -27.38 -8.45 -15.10
CA ASN A 458 -28.02 -8.17 -13.82
C ASN A 458 -28.55 -6.73 -13.73
N LEU A 459 -27.84 -5.75 -14.30
CA LEU A 459 -28.29 -4.35 -14.31
C LEU A 459 -29.47 -4.13 -15.27
N CYS A 460 -29.50 -4.82 -16.43
CA CYS A 460 -30.51 -4.65 -17.44
C CYS A 460 -31.79 -5.49 -17.20
N SER A 461 -31.66 -6.65 -16.52
CA SER A 461 -32.83 -7.55 -16.29
C SER A 461 -33.90 -6.94 -15.38
N ASN A 462 -33.58 -5.90 -14.65
CA ASN A 462 -34.56 -5.18 -13.81
C ASN A 462 -35.29 -4.06 -14.54
N ASN A 463 -34.96 -3.78 -15.81
CA ASN A 463 -35.64 -2.75 -16.62
C ASN A 463 -36.71 -3.34 -17.56
N ASP A 464 -36.83 -4.67 -17.68
CA ASP A 464 -37.74 -5.34 -18.61
C ASP A 464 -38.97 -6.00 -17.92
N ASP A 465 -39.15 -5.89 -16.59
CA ASP A 465 -40.32 -6.30 -15.81
C ASP A 465 -41.09 -5.08 -15.28
#